data_3c12cb79dabe799f9139eefac801fd94
#
_entry.id   3c12cb79dabe799f9139eefac801fd94
#
_cell.length_a   1.000
_cell.length_b   1.000
_cell.length_c   1.000
_cell.angle_alpha   90.00
_cell.angle_beta   90.00
_cell.angle_gamma   90.00
#
_symmetry.space_group_name_H-M   'P 1'
#
loop_
_entity.id
_entity.type
_entity.pdbx_description
1 polymer ?
#
loop_
_entity_poly.entity_id
_entity_poly.type
_entity_poly.pdbx_seq_one_letter_code
_entity_poly.pdbx_strand_id
1 'polypeptide(L)'
;MIVREIGMSGKMQWIVQWKSTQALTHQWMSIGEYHSFGHPVLILIIDGQAIWKINGERVQVSVGQFIAVEAYSLIEVLEGGQLDLSGWCIEFNTYMISNDTPALTEYVWSVSGEGTYQKVQLTGGVLARISQHLSKEEIDEQYELSIKQPYIIYELLNYLYTDRIEPPDDQQTLTQGILRSAEYMQNHYDQVITRKQLAEIAGVSPWYYSRKFSEHFGKSPLEYLASFRMYRAQEQLIFTQINSQDIAKKSGFEDTHYFSRRFKQLVGVAPSLYADSLSSRQIVCLSSTCAEVMIHLGIIPYAVMVTPILLAPYQLQQFEAHGVKMVEMAQYEQDIQQIQQLEPELLVGNVWSEEVRQQLRAIAPLITGLSMDVMILLQQLASVFHKQTEADQTILQLEEAMTIAKQKVQLIINAKATIMILRVEPFGYRYLGLDAIGVARLLYDQLELSAPEVLQAGKAWFNPCTLDLLLSANPDYLFIEKRIIEQFSTEESMHQLIESDIWQQLKAVQHHQVFDIDTRLWVEGCGIQGYTMILDQITTYLNPTSENSAQ
;
A
#
# COMPACT_ATOMS: atom_id res chain seq x y z
N MET A 1 23.05 -29.17 4.23
CA MET A 1 24.01 -28.77 5.29
C MET A 1 24.38 -27.29 5.23
N ILE A 2 23.98 -26.53 4.21
CA ILE A 2 24.30 -25.10 4.06
C ILE A 2 23.22 -24.18 4.66
N VAL A 3 21.98 -24.63 4.81
CA VAL A 3 20.89 -23.80 5.41
C VAL A 3 20.97 -23.67 6.94
N ARG A 4 21.77 -24.49 7.63
CA ARG A 4 22.02 -24.32 9.07
C ARG A 4 23.04 -23.23 9.41
N GLU A 5 23.82 -22.74 8.44
CA GLU A 5 24.76 -21.63 8.64
C GLU A 5 24.16 -20.24 8.38
N ILE A 6 22.93 -20.16 7.82
CA ILE A 6 22.22 -18.88 7.62
C ILE A 6 21.70 -18.28 8.94
N GLY A 7 21.82 -19.01 10.04
CA GLY A 7 21.32 -18.58 11.36
C GLY A 7 22.26 -17.71 12.20
N MET A 8 23.48 -17.42 11.79
CA MET A 8 24.38 -16.59 12.60
C MET A 8 25.37 -15.80 11.74
N SER A 9 25.22 -14.49 11.80
CA SER A 9 26.09 -13.41 11.33
C SER A 9 26.00 -13.03 9.85
N GLY A 10 25.36 -11.90 9.61
CA GLY A 10 25.32 -11.18 8.32
C GLY A 10 24.02 -11.46 7.58
N LYS A 11 23.16 -10.45 7.47
CA LYS A 11 21.94 -10.49 6.63
C LYS A 11 22.37 -10.67 5.18
N MET A 12 22.40 -11.92 4.69
CA MET A 12 22.52 -12.17 3.26
C MET A 12 21.23 -11.72 2.59
N GLN A 13 21.32 -10.71 1.74
CA GLN A 13 20.20 -10.29 0.89
C GLN A 13 20.38 -10.91 -0.49
N TRP A 14 19.34 -11.51 -1.02
CA TRP A 14 19.32 -12.02 -2.38
C TRP A 14 18.13 -11.46 -3.16
N ILE A 15 18.29 -11.30 -4.44
CA ILE A 15 17.32 -10.72 -5.37
C ILE A 15 16.88 -11.80 -6.34
N VAL A 16 15.60 -11.82 -6.70
CA VAL A 16 15.07 -12.64 -7.78
C VAL A 16 14.87 -11.79 -9.04
N GLN A 17 15.21 -12.36 -10.18
CA GLN A 17 14.94 -11.80 -11.48
C GLN A 17 14.01 -12.74 -12.25
N TRP A 18 12.85 -12.22 -12.66
CA TRP A 18 11.95 -12.90 -13.58
C TRP A 18 12.63 -13.06 -14.96
N LYS A 19 12.58 -14.28 -15.51
CA LYS A 19 13.13 -14.58 -16.83
C LYS A 19 12.05 -14.74 -17.87
N SER A 20 11.16 -15.70 -17.66
CA SER A 20 10.10 -16.03 -18.59
C SER A 20 8.89 -16.59 -17.87
N THR A 21 7.75 -16.53 -18.54
CA THR A 21 6.52 -17.23 -18.13
C THR A 21 5.92 -17.90 -19.33
N GLN A 22 5.53 -19.14 -19.18
CA GLN A 22 4.83 -19.88 -20.22
C GLN A 22 3.63 -20.62 -19.62
N ALA A 23 2.53 -20.63 -20.35
CA ALA A 23 1.37 -21.44 -20.00
C ALA A 23 1.71 -22.92 -20.11
N LEU A 24 1.16 -23.73 -19.23
CA LEU A 24 1.21 -25.17 -19.35
C LEU A 24 0.38 -25.58 -20.57
N THR A 25 1.03 -26.22 -21.54
CA THR A 25 0.43 -26.66 -22.80
C THR A 25 0.13 -28.15 -22.75
N HIS A 26 -0.48 -28.66 -23.83
CA HIS A 26 -0.77 -30.09 -24.00
C HIS A 26 0.48 -30.98 -23.84
N GLN A 27 1.68 -30.49 -24.12
CA GLN A 27 2.93 -31.24 -23.94
C GLN A 27 3.19 -31.64 -22.48
N TRP A 28 2.73 -30.83 -21.51
CA TRP A 28 2.83 -31.15 -20.09
C TRP A 28 1.95 -32.28 -19.61
N MET A 29 1.13 -32.85 -20.53
CA MET A 29 0.23 -33.97 -20.29
C MET A 29 0.53 -35.17 -21.17
N SER A 30 1.35 -34.98 -22.22
CA SER A 30 1.64 -36.05 -23.19
C SER A 30 2.66 -37.02 -22.59
N ILE A 31 2.28 -38.28 -22.47
CA ILE A 31 3.11 -39.34 -21.89
C ILE A 31 4.43 -39.45 -22.67
N GLY A 32 5.54 -39.49 -21.94
CA GLY A 32 6.88 -39.60 -22.52
C GLY A 32 7.51 -38.27 -22.93
N GLU A 33 6.83 -37.12 -22.75
CA GLU A 33 7.42 -35.81 -22.92
C GLU A 33 8.36 -35.48 -21.77
N TYR A 34 9.43 -34.77 -22.09
CA TYR A 34 10.47 -34.34 -21.16
C TYR A 34 10.62 -32.84 -21.17
N HIS A 35 10.72 -32.24 -19.97
CA HIS A 35 10.97 -30.83 -19.78
C HIS A 35 12.21 -30.65 -18.91
N SER A 36 13.08 -29.72 -19.30
CA SER A 36 14.25 -29.30 -18.51
C SER A 36 14.55 -27.83 -18.78
N PHE A 37 14.92 -27.11 -17.73
CA PHE A 37 15.13 -25.67 -17.76
C PHE A 37 16.54 -25.35 -17.30
N GLY A 38 17.18 -24.36 -17.95
CA GLY A 38 18.49 -23.86 -17.56
C GLY A 38 18.48 -23.01 -16.27
N HIS A 39 17.30 -22.67 -15.78
CA HIS A 39 17.07 -21.86 -14.60
C HIS A 39 16.09 -22.56 -13.65
N PRO A 40 16.05 -22.18 -12.36
CA PRO A 40 15.01 -22.65 -11.44
C PRO A 40 13.61 -22.27 -11.95
N VAL A 41 12.63 -23.13 -11.72
CA VAL A 41 11.24 -22.88 -12.13
C VAL A 41 10.26 -23.05 -10.97
N LEU A 42 9.20 -22.25 -11.01
CA LEU A 42 8.00 -22.41 -10.20
C LEU A 42 6.85 -22.81 -11.14
N ILE A 43 6.30 -24.00 -10.98
CA ILE A 43 5.21 -24.52 -11.81
C ILE A 43 3.92 -24.48 -11.00
N LEU A 44 2.96 -23.66 -11.42
CA LEU A 44 1.68 -23.44 -10.75
C LEU A 44 0.57 -24.19 -11.48
N ILE A 45 -0.16 -25.07 -10.79
CA ILE A 45 -1.27 -25.84 -11.33
C ILE A 45 -2.60 -25.15 -10.99
N ILE A 46 -3.29 -24.65 -12.01
CA ILE A 46 -4.57 -23.94 -11.87
C ILE A 46 -5.74 -24.91 -12.03
N ASP A 47 -5.64 -25.85 -12.95
CA ASP A 47 -6.67 -26.88 -13.17
C ASP A 47 -6.03 -28.18 -13.65
N GLY A 48 -6.73 -29.30 -13.47
CA GLY A 48 -6.29 -30.62 -13.89
C GLY A 48 -5.39 -31.33 -12.88
N GLN A 49 -4.88 -32.50 -13.31
CA GLN A 49 -3.92 -33.31 -12.55
C GLN A 49 -3.08 -34.16 -13.52
N ALA A 50 -1.88 -34.49 -13.10
CA ALA A 50 -0.97 -35.36 -13.85
C ALA A 50 -0.04 -36.12 -12.89
N ILE A 51 0.66 -37.13 -13.43
CA ILE A 51 1.76 -37.80 -12.73
C ILE A 51 3.04 -37.54 -13.51
N TRP A 52 3.97 -36.88 -12.84
CA TRP A 52 5.29 -36.61 -13.38
C TRP A 52 6.36 -37.43 -12.68
N LYS A 53 7.53 -37.48 -13.27
CA LYS A 53 8.73 -38.00 -12.63
C LYS A 53 9.81 -36.90 -12.67
N ILE A 54 10.17 -36.38 -11.52
CA ILE A 54 11.16 -35.31 -11.38
C ILE A 54 12.47 -35.93 -10.89
N ASN A 55 13.51 -35.89 -11.70
CA ASN A 55 14.83 -36.49 -11.41
C ASN A 55 14.74 -37.94 -10.90
N GLY A 56 13.80 -38.73 -11.45
CA GLY A 56 13.64 -40.13 -11.08
C GLY A 56 12.55 -40.39 -10.02
N GLU A 57 12.08 -39.40 -9.31
CA GLU A 57 11.05 -39.51 -8.29
C GLU A 57 9.63 -39.26 -8.87
N ARG A 58 8.68 -40.16 -8.55
CA ARG A 58 7.30 -40.06 -9.03
C ARG A 58 6.51 -39.05 -8.20
N VAL A 59 5.89 -38.05 -8.85
CA VAL A 59 5.18 -36.94 -8.24
C VAL A 59 3.78 -36.82 -8.83
N GLN A 60 2.77 -36.87 -8.00
CA GLN A 60 1.41 -36.49 -8.41
C GLN A 60 1.24 -34.97 -8.25
N VAL A 61 0.77 -34.33 -9.32
CA VAL A 61 0.48 -32.89 -9.34
C VAL A 61 -1.02 -32.68 -9.53
N SER A 62 -1.59 -31.66 -8.86
CA SER A 62 -3.02 -31.38 -8.87
C SER A 62 -3.31 -29.91 -8.63
N VAL A 63 -4.57 -29.53 -8.86
CA VAL A 63 -5.07 -28.15 -8.69
C VAL A 63 -4.65 -27.51 -7.36
N GLY A 64 -4.25 -26.26 -7.44
CA GLY A 64 -3.86 -25.46 -6.27
C GLY A 64 -2.44 -25.71 -5.78
N GLN A 65 -1.71 -26.60 -6.42
CA GLN A 65 -0.31 -26.87 -6.08
C GLN A 65 0.63 -25.99 -6.90
N PHE A 66 1.73 -25.58 -6.28
CA PHE A 66 2.90 -25.19 -7.04
C PHE A 66 4.09 -26.07 -6.69
N ILE A 67 4.93 -26.29 -7.68
CA ILE A 67 6.11 -27.12 -7.60
C ILE A 67 7.33 -26.23 -7.90
N ALA A 68 8.24 -26.12 -6.98
CA ALA A 68 9.52 -25.46 -7.17
C ALA A 68 10.55 -26.50 -7.56
N VAL A 69 11.25 -26.27 -8.67
CA VAL A 69 12.21 -27.22 -9.25
C VAL A 69 13.52 -26.50 -9.52
N GLU A 70 14.64 -27.15 -9.18
CA GLU A 70 15.98 -26.63 -9.42
C GLU A 70 16.34 -26.58 -10.91
N ALA A 71 17.28 -25.71 -11.26
CA ALA A 71 17.86 -25.66 -12.58
C ALA A 71 18.40 -27.05 -13.03
N TYR A 72 18.29 -27.33 -14.32
CA TYR A 72 18.75 -28.57 -14.96
C TYR A 72 18.06 -29.85 -14.48
N SER A 73 17.00 -29.75 -13.70
CA SER A 73 16.17 -30.91 -13.34
C SER A 73 15.41 -31.42 -14.57
N LEU A 74 15.21 -32.74 -14.61
CA LEU A 74 14.46 -33.41 -15.68
C LEU A 74 13.07 -33.79 -15.16
N ILE A 75 12.04 -33.31 -15.87
CA ILE A 75 10.64 -33.64 -15.62
C ILE A 75 10.16 -34.53 -16.77
N GLU A 76 9.76 -35.74 -16.46
CA GLU A 76 9.15 -36.72 -17.40
C GLU A 76 7.66 -36.84 -17.12
N VAL A 77 6.82 -36.72 -18.13
CA VAL A 77 5.37 -36.94 -18.02
C VAL A 77 5.07 -38.43 -18.08
N LEU A 78 4.63 -39.00 -16.95
CA LEU A 78 4.31 -40.43 -16.86
C LEU A 78 2.84 -40.75 -17.19
N GLU A 79 1.93 -39.91 -16.68
CA GLU A 79 0.49 -40.05 -16.89
C GLU A 79 -0.14 -38.65 -16.98
N GLY A 80 -0.90 -38.39 -18.03
CA GLY A 80 -1.80 -37.25 -18.16
C GLY A 80 -3.13 -37.54 -17.49
N GLY A 81 -3.77 -36.51 -16.89
CA GLY A 81 -5.13 -36.65 -16.34
C GLY A 81 -6.22 -36.74 -17.41
N GLN A 82 -7.44 -37.06 -16.99
CA GLN A 82 -8.62 -37.02 -17.87
C GLN A 82 -9.08 -35.60 -18.22
N LEU A 83 -8.63 -34.61 -17.48
CA LEU A 83 -8.90 -33.17 -17.68
C LEU A 83 -7.61 -32.49 -18.11
N ASP A 84 -7.74 -31.49 -18.98
CA ASP A 84 -6.60 -30.67 -19.43
C ASP A 84 -5.92 -30.00 -18.26
N LEU A 85 -4.59 -30.22 -18.13
CA LEU A 85 -3.76 -29.53 -17.14
C LEU A 85 -3.58 -28.09 -17.58
N SER A 86 -3.94 -27.13 -16.74
CA SER A 86 -3.69 -25.74 -17.00
C SER A 86 -2.90 -25.09 -15.86
N GLY A 87 -2.12 -24.09 -16.20
CA GLY A 87 -1.28 -23.40 -15.24
C GLY A 87 -0.16 -22.63 -15.88
N TRP A 88 0.84 -22.33 -15.09
CA TRP A 88 1.97 -21.47 -15.47
C TRP A 88 3.29 -22.07 -15.03
N CYS A 89 4.29 -21.96 -15.88
CA CYS A 89 5.70 -22.22 -15.58
C CYS A 89 6.45 -20.90 -15.57
N ILE A 90 7.06 -20.54 -14.45
CA ILE A 90 7.79 -19.28 -14.23
C ILE A 90 9.25 -19.61 -14.04
N GLU A 91 10.11 -19.16 -14.97
CA GLU A 91 11.56 -19.24 -14.84
C GLU A 91 12.12 -17.98 -14.17
N PHE A 92 13.11 -18.13 -13.28
CA PHE A 92 13.74 -17.02 -12.58
C PHE A 92 15.21 -17.24 -12.31
N ASN A 93 15.95 -16.14 -12.10
CA ASN A 93 17.31 -16.16 -11.58
C ASN A 93 17.35 -15.60 -10.17
N THR A 94 18.40 -15.96 -9.45
CA THR A 94 18.72 -15.40 -8.15
C THR A 94 20.13 -14.81 -8.13
N TYR A 95 20.25 -13.65 -7.48
CA TYR A 95 21.52 -12.96 -7.29
C TYR A 95 21.71 -12.65 -5.82
N MET A 96 22.94 -12.70 -5.35
CA MET A 96 23.30 -12.35 -3.98
C MET A 96 23.93 -10.96 -3.94
N ILE A 97 23.53 -10.14 -2.97
CA ILE A 97 24.18 -8.87 -2.69
C ILE A 97 25.24 -9.14 -1.64
N SER A 98 26.51 -8.88 -1.96
CA SER A 98 27.60 -8.91 -1.01
C SER A 98 27.67 -7.58 -0.26
N ASN A 99 27.79 -7.63 1.08
CA ASN A 99 28.00 -6.44 1.88
C ASN A 99 29.39 -5.81 1.69
N ASP A 100 30.34 -6.54 1.09
CA ASP A 100 31.74 -6.11 0.95
C ASP A 100 32.08 -5.53 -0.43
N THR A 101 31.23 -5.79 -1.42
CA THR A 101 31.36 -5.23 -2.78
C THR A 101 29.97 -5.00 -3.38
N PRO A 102 29.71 -3.86 -4.05
CA PRO A 102 28.38 -3.56 -4.62
C PRO A 102 28.08 -4.40 -5.90
N ALA A 103 28.69 -5.56 -6.07
CA ALA A 103 28.49 -6.44 -7.20
C ALA A 103 27.41 -7.47 -6.92
N LEU A 104 26.44 -7.58 -7.84
CA LEU A 104 25.51 -8.70 -7.88
C LEU A 104 26.26 -9.95 -8.35
N THR A 105 26.28 -10.99 -7.52
CA THR A 105 26.84 -12.29 -7.88
C THR A 105 25.69 -13.26 -8.13
N GLU A 106 25.73 -13.96 -9.26
CA GLU A 106 24.73 -14.99 -9.55
C GLU A 106 24.77 -16.06 -8.45
N TYR A 107 23.60 -16.34 -7.88
CA TYR A 107 23.43 -17.34 -6.83
C TYR A 107 22.63 -18.51 -7.41
N VAL A 108 23.19 -19.70 -7.33
CA VAL A 108 22.47 -20.91 -7.75
C VAL A 108 21.46 -21.27 -6.66
N TRP A 109 20.19 -20.93 -6.91
CA TRP A 109 19.09 -21.27 -6.04
C TRP A 109 18.88 -22.80 -6.00
N SER A 110 18.79 -23.34 -4.81
CA SER A 110 18.49 -24.76 -4.59
C SER A 110 17.27 -24.91 -3.68
N VAL A 111 16.49 -25.91 -3.95
CA VAL A 111 15.44 -26.38 -3.03
C VAL A 111 16.13 -26.90 -1.80
N SER A 112 15.85 -26.31 -0.64
CA SER A 112 16.48 -26.75 0.60
C SER A 112 15.91 -28.10 1.05
N GLY A 113 16.75 -29.13 1.21
CA GLY A 113 16.40 -30.49 1.61
C GLY A 113 17.21 -31.53 0.84
N GLU A 114 16.84 -32.79 0.95
CA GLU A 114 17.47 -33.91 0.22
C GLU A 114 16.91 -34.10 -1.20
N GLY A 115 15.94 -33.27 -1.65
CA GLY A 115 15.28 -33.38 -2.97
C GLY A 115 15.60 -32.21 -3.89
N THR A 116 15.42 -32.40 -5.19
CA THR A 116 15.61 -31.40 -6.25
C THR A 116 14.34 -30.64 -6.62
N TYR A 117 13.25 -30.94 -5.92
CA TYR A 117 11.97 -30.23 -6.05
C TYR A 117 11.24 -30.15 -4.71
N GLN A 118 10.33 -29.20 -4.59
CA GLN A 118 9.41 -29.11 -3.46
C GLN A 118 8.01 -28.74 -3.97
N LYS A 119 7.00 -29.35 -3.36
CA LYS A 119 5.60 -29.16 -3.66
C LYS A 119 4.86 -28.51 -2.50
N VAL A 120 4.06 -27.47 -2.78
CA VAL A 120 3.29 -26.72 -1.78
C VAL A 120 1.85 -26.59 -2.24
N GLN A 121 0.90 -26.69 -1.32
CA GLN A 121 -0.53 -26.46 -1.57
C GLN A 121 -0.87 -25.01 -1.26
N LEU A 122 -1.41 -24.28 -2.24
CA LEU A 122 -1.91 -22.93 -2.08
C LEU A 122 -3.39 -22.92 -1.72
N THR A 123 -3.82 -21.89 -1.01
CA THR A 123 -5.25 -21.63 -0.80
C THR A 123 -5.89 -21.09 -2.07
N GLY A 124 -7.21 -21.35 -2.26
CA GLY A 124 -7.92 -20.90 -3.46
C GLY A 124 -7.86 -19.38 -3.71
N GLY A 125 -7.82 -18.56 -2.65
CA GLY A 125 -7.69 -17.11 -2.75
C GLY A 125 -6.33 -16.65 -3.28
N VAL A 126 -5.26 -17.29 -2.83
CA VAL A 126 -3.88 -17.02 -3.31
C VAL A 126 -3.75 -17.44 -4.76
N LEU A 127 -4.24 -18.65 -5.08
CA LEU A 127 -4.22 -19.18 -6.43
C LEU A 127 -4.96 -18.26 -7.42
N ALA A 128 -6.17 -17.81 -7.08
CA ALA A 128 -6.97 -16.92 -7.93
C ALA A 128 -6.25 -15.58 -8.17
N ARG A 129 -5.67 -14.99 -7.13
CA ARG A 129 -4.94 -13.71 -7.22
C ARG A 129 -3.72 -13.83 -8.14
N ILE A 130 -2.89 -14.85 -7.94
CA ILE A 130 -1.68 -15.06 -8.75
C ILE A 130 -2.08 -15.35 -10.21
N SER A 131 -3.09 -16.20 -10.44
CA SER A 131 -3.60 -16.52 -11.78
C SER A 131 -4.11 -15.28 -12.50
N GLN A 132 -4.83 -14.39 -11.81
CA GLN A 132 -5.32 -13.15 -12.40
C GLN A 132 -4.17 -12.24 -12.87
N HIS A 133 -3.05 -12.21 -12.15
CA HIS A 133 -1.88 -11.42 -12.54
C HIS A 133 -1.12 -12.03 -13.73
N LEU A 134 -1.12 -13.37 -13.84
CA LEU A 134 -0.45 -14.10 -14.91
C LEU A 134 -1.27 -14.16 -16.20
N SER A 135 -2.61 -14.10 -16.12
CA SER A 135 -3.54 -14.21 -17.26
C SER A 135 -3.79 -12.90 -18.02
N LYS A 136 -3.37 -11.75 -17.49
CA LYS A 136 -3.54 -10.46 -18.19
C LYS A 136 -2.53 -10.30 -19.32
N GLU A 137 -2.93 -10.73 -20.53
CA GLU A 137 -2.23 -10.55 -21.81
C GLU A 137 -2.38 -9.15 -22.44
N GLU A 138 -2.76 -8.11 -21.77
CA GLU A 138 -2.83 -6.75 -22.30
C GLU A 138 -1.68 -5.90 -21.72
N ILE A 139 -0.58 -5.91 -22.27
CA ILE A 139 0.27 -5.15 -23.17
C ILE A 139 -0.19 -3.69 -23.29
N ASP A 140 -0.03 -2.92 -22.20
CA ASP A 140 0.35 -1.51 -22.28
C ASP A 140 1.08 -1.02 -20.99
N GLU A 141 1.47 -1.93 -20.09
CA GLU A 141 2.10 -1.58 -18.82
C GLU A 141 3.39 -2.39 -18.58
N GLN A 142 4.36 -2.22 -19.47
CA GLN A 142 5.68 -2.85 -19.36
C GLN A 142 6.38 -2.57 -18.02
N TYR A 143 6.00 -1.49 -17.33
CA TYR A 143 6.54 -1.07 -16.04
C TYR A 143 5.79 -1.70 -14.84
N GLU A 144 4.49 -1.90 -14.91
CA GLU A 144 3.72 -2.56 -13.85
C GLU A 144 4.09 -4.04 -13.71
N LEU A 145 4.38 -4.69 -14.84
CA LEU A 145 4.89 -6.07 -14.88
C LEU A 145 6.26 -6.20 -14.21
N SER A 146 7.17 -5.25 -14.38
CA SER A 146 8.53 -5.33 -13.84
C SER A 146 8.60 -5.30 -12.31
N ILE A 147 7.59 -4.78 -11.63
CA ILE A 147 7.48 -4.77 -10.17
C ILE A 147 6.66 -5.97 -9.68
N LYS A 148 5.57 -6.31 -10.37
CA LYS A 148 4.67 -7.40 -9.97
C LYS A 148 5.29 -8.78 -10.14
N GLN A 149 6.08 -8.97 -11.18
CA GLN A 149 6.73 -10.26 -11.48
C GLN A 149 7.69 -10.74 -10.37
N PRO A 150 8.67 -9.96 -9.91
CA PRO A 150 9.50 -10.36 -8.76
C PRO A 150 8.67 -10.60 -7.50
N TYR A 151 7.63 -9.79 -7.25
CA TYR A 151 6.75 -9.95 -6.09
C TYR A 151 6.06 -11.31 -6.08
N ILE A 152 5.55 -11.79 -7.20
CA ILE A 152 4.93 -13.12 -7.32
C ILE A 152 5.94 -14.21 -6.95
N ILE A 153 7.20 -14.10 -7.43
CA ILE A 153 8.23 -15.09 -7.08
C ILE A 153 8.52 -15.05 -5.59
N TYR A 154 8.72 -13.87 -5.00
CA TYR A 154 8.95 -13.74 -3.56
C TYR A 154 7.79 -14.29 -2.74
N GLU A 155 6.55 -14.06 -3.17
CA GLU A 155 5.36 -14.59 -2.50
C GLU A 155 5.35 -16.13 -2.56
N LEU A 156 5.58 -16.73 -3.72
CA LEU A 156 5.63 -18.19 -3.86
C LEU A 156 6.80 -18.81 -3.08
N LEU A 157 7.97 -18.18 -3.13
CA LEU A 157 9.12 -18.64 -2.35
C LEU A 157 8.88 -18.51 -0.83
N ASN A 158 8.16 -17.48 -0.39
CA ASN A 158 7.77 -17.38 1.01
C ASN A 158 6.91 -18.57 1.46
N TYR A 159 5.93 -19.00 0.66
CA TYR A 159 5.18 -20.23 0.96
C TYR A 159 6.10 -21.46 1.02
N LEU A 160 7.09 -21.55 0.15
CA LEU A 160 8.05 -22.64 0.10
C LEU A 160 8.90 -22.75 1.40
N TYR A 161 9.27 -21.62 1.98
CA TYR A 161 10.11 -21.57 3.18
C TYR A 161 9.30 -21.56 4.47
N THR A 162 8.07 -21.07 4.47
CA THR A 162 7.18 -21.09 5.65
C THR A 162 6.58 -22.47 5.92
N ASP A 163 6.36 -23.28 4.87
CA ASP A 163 5.84 -24.65 5.02
C ASP A 163 6.87 -25.62 5.67
N ARG A 164 8.09 -25.14 5.93
CA ARG A 164 9.18 -25.93 6.58
C ARG A 164 9.31 -25.74 8.08
N ILE A 165 8.54 -24.83 8.63
CA ILE A 165 8.41 -24.73 10.07
C ILE A 165 7.46 -25.84 10.46
N GLU A 166 7.99 -26.98 10.94
CA GLU A 166 7.35 -28.14 11.60
C GLU A 166 5.88 -28.42 11.26
N PRO A 167 5.38 -29.67 11.32
CA PRO A 167 3.95 -29.92 11.14
C PRO A 167 3.21 -28.91 12.02
N PRO A 168 2.16 -28.22 11.46
CA PRO A 168 1.57 -27.09 12.16
C PRO A 168 1.28 -27.52 13.58
N ASP A 169 1.96 -26.91 14.53
CA ASP A 169 1.63 -27.04 15.95
C ASP A 169 0.11 -26.84 16.01
N ASP A 170 -0.59 -27.71 16.72
CA ASP A 170 -2.06 -27.62 16.87
C ASP A 170 -2.51 -26.18 17.19
N GLN A 171 -1.63 -25.39 17.79
CA GLN A 171 -1.85 -23.97 18.08
C GLN A 171 -1.87 -23.07 16.81
N GLN A 172 -1.03 -23.32 15.82
CA GLN A 172 -0.95 -22.49 14.60
C GLN A 172 -2.15 -22.74 13.68
N THR A 173 -2.56 -24.00 13.54
CA THR A 173 -3.79 -24.40 12.84
C THR A 173 -5.03 -23.83 13.53
N LEU A 174 -5.04 -23.81 14.85
CA LEU A 174 -6.10 -23.24 15.66
C LEU A 174 -6.16 -21.71 15.50
N THR A 175 -5.02 -21.01 15.56
CA THR A 175 -4.96 -19.55 15.38
C THR A 175 -5.49 -19.15 14.01
N GLN A 176 -5.10 -19.84 12.94
CA GLN A 176 -5.64 -19.63 11.59
C GLN A 176 -7.15 -19.89 11.53
N GLY A 177 -7.64 -20.93 12.20
CA GLY A 177 -9.08 -21.22 12.30
C GLY A 177 -9.84 -20.11 13.01
N ILE A 178 -9.27 -19.56 14.08
CA ILE A 178 -9.85 -18.41 14.82
C ILE A 178 -9.87 -17.16 13.94
N LEU A 179 -8.79 -16.85 13.21
CA LEU A 179 -8.74 -15.71 12.29
C LEU A 179 -9.77 -15.85 11.15
N ARG A 180 -9.88 -17.04 10.52
CA ARG A 180 -10.93 -17.31 9.50
C ARG A 180 -12.34 -17.10 10.05
N SER A 181 -12.60 -17.49 11.30
CA SER A 181 -13.90 -17.26 11.94
C SER A 181 -14.19 -15.77 12.19
N ALA A 182 -13.17 -14.97 12.51
CA ALA A 182 -13.29 -13.52 12.65
C ALA A 182 -13.55 -12.85 11.29
N GLU A 183 -12.83 -13.24 10.25
CA GLU A 183 -13.05 -12.79 8.88
C GLU A 183 -14.47 -13.14 8.38
N TYR A 184 -14.94 -14.36 8.67
CA TYR A 184 -16.32 -14.75 8.36
C TYR A 184 -17.34 -13.83 9.04
N MET A 185 -17.14 -13.50 10.33
CA MET A 185 -18.01 -12.56 11.05
C MET A 185 -17.99 -11.16 10.43
N GLN A 186 -16.83 -10.68 9.98
CA GLN A 186 -16.71 -9.36 9.34
C GLN A 186 -17.41 -9.32 7.98
N ASN A 187 -17.33 -10.38 7.20
CA ASN A 187 -17.92 -10.45 5.86
C ASN A 187 -19.44 -10.75 5.88
N HIS A 188 -19.98 -11.30 7.00
CA HIS A 188 -21.40 -11.71 7.12
C HIS A 188 -22.06 -11.11 8.35
N TYR A 189 -21.55 -9.96 8.85
CA TYR A 189 -22.01 -9.37 10.11
C TYR A 189 -23.50 -9.04 10.16
N ASP A 190 -24.13 -8.77 9.04
CA ASP A 190 -25.56 -8.48 8.89
C ASP A 190 -26.45 -9.72 8.99
N GLN A 191 -25.89 -10.92 8.98
CA GLN A 191 -26.60 -12.20 9.01
C GLN A 191 -26.64 -12.80 10.42
N VAL A 192 -27.51 -13.79 10.63
CA VAL A 192 -27.54 -14.56 11.87
C VAL A 192 -26.35 -15.50 11.92
N ILE A 193 -25.44 -15.24 12.82
CA ILE A 193 -24.22 -16.06 13.01
C ILE A 193 -24.30 -16.73 14.38
N THR A 194 -24.09 -18.05 14.40
CA THR A 194 -24.10 -18.83 15.63
C THR A 194 -22.70 -19.24 16.06
N ARG A 195 -22.49 -19.38 17.37
CA ARG A 195 -21.22 -19.89 17.91
C ARG A 195 -20.84 -21.25 17.35
N LYS A 196 -21.84 -22.10 17.02
CA LYS A 196 -21.58 -23.42 16.44
C LYS A 196 -20.97 -23.31 15.06
N GLN A 197 -21.52 -22.48 14.18
CA GLN A 197 -20.95 -22.20 12.85
C GLN A 197 -19.51 -21.69 12.94
N LEU A 198 -19.24 -20.74 13.84
CA LEU A 198 -17.91 -20.19 14.00
C LEU A 198 -16.89 -21.23 14.49
N ALA A 199 -17.32 -22.12 15.40
CA ALA A 199 -16.49 -23.21 15.87
C ALA A 199 -16.22 -24.27 14.77
N GLU A 200 -17.20 -24.53 13.90
CA GLU A 200 -17.04 -25.39 12.71
C GLU A 200 -16.02 -24.78 11.73
N ILE A 201 -16.08 -23.45 11.47
CA ILE A 201 -15.11 -22.73 10.63
C ILE A 201 -13.70 -22.81 11.24
N ALA A 202 -13.59 -22.71 12.56
CA ALA A 202 -12.32 -22.82 13.27
C ALA A 202 -11.81 -24.26 13.41
N GLY A 203 -12.64 -25.28 13.07
CA GLY A 203 -12.27 -26.69 13.14
C GLY A 203 -12.20 -27.26 14.57
N VAL A 204 -12.90 -26.66 15.54
CA VAL A 204 -12.83 -27.05 16.96
C VAL A 204 -14.21 -27.10 17.64
N SER A 205 -14.27 -27.63 18.85
CA SER A 205 -15.53 -27.64 19.62
C SER A 205 -15.97 -26.25 20.03
N PRO A 206 -17.29 -25.95 20.15
CA PRO A 206 -17.80 -24.62 20.48
C PRO A 206 -17.29 -24.04 21.80
N TRP A 207 -17.03 -24.88 22.80
CA TRP A 207 -16.48 -24.44 24.08
C TRP A 207 -15.01 -24.03 23.97
N TYR A 208 -14.21 -24.88 23.32
CA TYR A 208 -12.79 -24.63 23.10
C TYR A 208 -12.57 -23.40 22.19
N TYR A 209 -13.38 -23.29 21.14
CA TYR A 209 -13.42 -22.12 20.26
C TYR A 209 -13.62 -20.82 21.04
N SER A 210 -14.69 -20.73 21.85
CA SER A 210 -15.00 -19.50 22.59
C SER A 210 -13.88 -19.09 23.53
N ARG A 211 -13.25 -20.04 24.19
CA ARG A 211 -12.11 -19.80 25.07
C ARG A 211 -10.91 -19.26 24.30
N LYS A 212 -10.54 -19.93 23.20
CA LYS A 212 -9.35 -19.55 22.40
C LYS A 212 -9.57 -18.24 21.64
N PHE A 213 -10.77 -18.00 21.15
CA PHE A 213 -11.13 -16.73 20.56
C PHE A 213 -11.01 -15.56 21.57
N SER A 214 -11.49 -15.77 22.80
CA SER A 214 -11.37 -14.76 23.86
C SER A 214 -9.92 -14.54 24.30
N GLU A 215 -9.08 -15.58 24.33
CA GLU A 215 -7.65 -15.45 24.58
C GLU A 215 -6.96 -14.61 23.50
N HIS A 216 -7.38 -14.74 22.23
CA HIS A 216 -6.78 -14.05 21.08
C HIS A 216 -7.28 -12.60 20.92
N PHE A 217 -8.59 -12.38 21.01
CA PHE A 217 -9.21 -11.08 20.73
C PHE A 217 -9.63 -10.29 21.98
N GLY A 218 -9.43 -10.83 23.18
CA GLY A 218 -9.84 -10.18 24.44
C GLY A 218 -11.36 -10.11 24.66
N LYS A 219 -12.18 -10.62 23.72
CA LYS A 219 -13.66 -10.59 23.74
C LYS A 219 -14.21 -11.95 23.32
N SER A 220 -15.40 -12.31 23.83
CA SER A 220 -16.08 -13.49 23.32
C SER A 220 -16.49 -13.32 21.84
N PRO A 221 -16.66 -14.40 21.05
CA PRO A 221 -17.03 -14.29 19.63
C PRO A 221 -18.28 -13.45 19.37
N LEU A 222 -19.32 -13.60 20.20
CA LEU A 222 -20.58 -12.84 20.04
C LEU A 222 -20.43 -11.37 20.46
N GLU A 223 -19.60 -11.06 21.46
CA GLU A 223 -19.26 -9.69 21.82
C GLU A 223 -18.43 -9.01 20.74
N TYR A 224 -17.49 -9.74 20.11
CA TYR A 224 -16.74 -9.25 18.97
C TYR A 224 -17.68 -8.91 17.79
N LEU A 225 -18.57 -9.82 17.41
CA LEU A 225 -19.57 -9.58 16.37
C LEU A 225 -20.47 -8.39 16.71
N ALA A 226 -20.94 -8.30 17.96
CA ALA A 226 -21.78 -7.18 18.39
C ALA A 226 -21.03 -5.84 18.34
N SER A 227 -19.74 -5.81 18.72
CA SER A 227 -18.89 -4.62 18.58
C SER A 227 -18.71 -4.23 17.10
N PHE A 228 -18.41 -5.19 16.25
CA PHE A 228 -18.22 -4.96 14.82
C PHE A 228 -19.51 -4.42 14.16
N ARG A 229 -20.67 -5.01 14.45
CA ARG A 229 -21.98 -4.51 14.02
C ARG A 229 -22.20 -3.06 14.45
N MET A 230 -21.81 -2.74 15.68
CA MET A 230 -21.94 -1.40 16.23
C MET A 230 -21.05 -0.41 15.48
N TYR A 231 -19.81 -0.76 15.16
CA TYR A 231 -18.91 0.07 14.36
C TYR A 231 -19.44 0.29 12.94
N ARG A 232 -20.02 -0.75 12.31
CA ARG A 232 -20.66 -0.59 11.00
C ARG A 232 -21.89 0.33 11.06
N ALA A 233 -22.69 0.23 12.11
CA ALA A 233 -23.81 1.13 12.33
C ALA A 233 -23.36 2.58 12.53
N GLN A 234 -22.28 2.80 13.26
CA GLN A 234 -21.67 4.12 13.47
C GLN A 234 -21.20 4.74 12.14
N GLU A 235 -20.50 3.96 11.29
CA GLU A 235 -20.11 4.44 9.96
C GLU A 235 -21.31 4.81 9.09
N GLN A 236 -22.38 4.00 9.09
CA GLN A 236 -23.60 4.32 8.35
C GLN A 236 -24.26 5.59 8.86
N LEU A 237 -24.28 5.85 10.18
CA LEU A 237 -24.80 7.09 10.77
C LEU A 237 -24.00 8.33 10.34
N ILE A 238 -22.71 8.19 10.07
CA ILE A 238 -21.86 9.28 9.57
C ILE A 238 -22.14 9.60 8.10
N PHE A 239 -22.22 8.55 7.26
CA PHE A 239 -22.22 8.73 5.82
C PHE A 239 -23.59 8.73 5.15
N THR A 240 -24.65 8.40 5.89
CA THR A 240 -25.99 8.28 5.30
C THR A 240 -27.04 9.04 6.08
N GLN A 241 -28.08 9.51 5.37
CA GLN A 241 -29.27 10.10 6.00
C GLN A 241 -30.37 9.04 6.25
N ILE A 242 -30.01 7.77 6.25
CA ILE A 242 -30.94 6.68 6.52
C ILE A 242 -31.36 6.73 7.99
N ASN A 243 -32.62 6.46 8.28
CA ASN A 243 -33.11 6.44 9.65
C ASN A 243 -32.45 5.31 10.49
N SER A 244 -32.37 5.51 11.80
CA SER A 244 -31.68 4.58 12.71
C SER A 244 -32.32 3.18 12.76
N GLN A 245 -33.58 3.03 12.35
CA GLN A 245 -34.25 1.72 12.30
C GLN A 245 -33.71 0.88 11.12
N ASP A 246 -33.55 1.50 9.95
CA ASP A 246 -33.00 0.82 8.79
C ASP A 246 -31.51 0.52 8.96
N ILE A 247 -30.76 1.42 9.62
CA ILE A 247 -29.36 1.18 9.99
C ILE A 247 -29.25 -0.02 10.92
N ALA A 248 -30.12 -0.12 11.94
CA ALA A 248 -30.15 -1.27 12.84
C ALA A 248 -30.30 -2.59 12.06
N LYS A 249 -31.28 -2.66 11.16
CA LYS A 249 -31.51 -3.85 10.31
C LYS A 249 -30.32 -4.19 9.42
N LYS A 250 -29.77 -3.20 8.70
CA LYS A 250 -28.59 -3.37 7.83
C LYS A 250 -27.34 -3.78 8.60
N SER A 251 -27.28 -3.47 9.89
CA SER A 251 -26.17 -3.86 10.77
C SER A 251 -26.43 -5.19 11.50
N GLY A 252 -27.48 -5.95 11.11
CA GLY A 252 -27.78 -7.26 11.65
C GLY A 252 -28.47 -7.27 13.02
N PHE A 253 -29.14 -6.16 13.41
CA PHE A 253 -29.96 -6.10 14.61
C PHE A 253 -31.44 -6.33 14.26
N GLU A 254 -32.03 -7.38 14.80
CA GLU A 254 -33.44 -7.70 14.57
C GLU A 254 -34.38 -6.73 15.30
N ASP A 255 -34.02 -6.30 16.54
CA ASP A 255 -34.79 -5.39 17.36
C ASP A 255 -34.16 -3.98 17.39
N THR A 256 -34.83 -3.03 16.78
CA THR A 256 -34.41 -1.62 16.68
C THR A 256 -34.40 -0.90 18.04
N HIS A 257 -35.27 -1.29 18.98
CA HIS A 257 -35.28 -0.75 20.34
C HIS A 257 -34.10 -1.28 21.17
N TYR A 258 -33.79 -2.56 20.99
CA TYR A 258 -32.57 -3.15 21.56
C TYR A 258 -31.32 -2.48 21.01
N PHE A 259 -31.25 -2.30 19.68
CA PHE A 259 -30.15 -1.56 19.03
C PHE A 259 -29.97 -0.18 19.66
N SER A 260 -31.00 0.63 19.71
CA SER A 260 -30.91 2.01 20.24
C SER A 260 -30.46 2.06 21.70
N ARG A 261 -30.96 1.16 22.54
CA ARG A 261 -30.50 1.04 23.94
C ARG A 261 -29.05 0.61 24.04
N ARG A 262 -28.67 -0.40 23.26
CA ARG A 262 -27.30 -0.94 23.26
C ARG A 262 -26.31 0.06 22.69
N PHE A 263 -26.71 0.78 21.63
CA PHE A 263 -25.91 1.86 21.04
C PHE A 263 -25.65 2.95 22.11
N LYS A 264 -26.68 3.47 22.75
CA LYS A 264 -26.52 4.47 23.80
C LYS A 264 -25.68 3.98 24.99
N GLN A 265 -25.78 2.72 25.34
CA GLN A 265 -24.96 2.13 26.43
C GLN A 265 -23.45 2.06 26.05
N LEU A 266 -23.14 1.70 24.81
CA LEU A 266 -21.75 1.51 24.35
C LEU A 266 -21.10 2.81 23.88
N VAL A 267 -21.87 3.67 23.20
CA VAL A 267 -21.35 4.87 22.53
C VAL A 267 -21.58 6.15 23.37
N GLY A 268 -22.44 6.07 24.39
CA GLY A 268 -22.74 7.19 25.28
C GLY A 268 -23.88 8.10 24.82
N VAL A 269 -24.19 8.12 23.51
CA VAL A 269 -25.22 8.95 22.91
C VAL A 269 -26.24 8.12 22.13
N ALA A 270 -27.40 8.68 21.84
CA ALA A 270 -28.39 8.03 20.99
C ALA A 270 -27.88 7.98 19.52
N PRO A 271 -28.30 6.97 18.71
CA PRO A 271 -27.91 6.91 17.30
C PRO A 271 -28.18 8.20 16.52
N SER A 272 -29.32 8.87 16.77
CA SER A 272 -29.70 10.14 16.12
C SER A 272 -28.80 11.34 16.44
N LEU A 273 -28.03 11.26 17.52
CA LEU A 273 -27.13 12.33 17.98
C LEU A 273 -25.64 11.98 17.73
N TYR A 274 -25.39 10.82 17.13
CA TYR A 274 -24.01 10.33 17.00
C TYR A 274 -23.17 11.22 16.08
N ALA A 275 -23.70 11.58 14.91
CA ALA A 275 -23.01 12.45 13.95
C ALA A 275 -22.63 13.80 14.57
N ASP A 276 -23.51 14.40 15.36
CA ASP A 276 -23.26 15.67 16.03
C ASP A 276 -22.21 15.56 17.15
N SER A 277 -21.95 14.34 17.64
CA SER A 277 -21.01 14.09 18.74
C SER A 277 -19.58 13.76 18.27
N LEU A 278 -19.34 13.67 16.97
CA LEU A 278 -18.05 13.18 16.43
C LEU A 278 -16.85 14.00 16.88
N SER A 279 -16.97 15.34 16.92
CA SER A 279 -15.86 16.24 17.31
C SER A 279 -15.41 16.07 18.77
N SER A 280 -16.20 15.42 19.60
CA SER A 280 -15.87 15.13 21.01
C SER A 280 -15.33 13.72 21.25
N ARG A 281 -15.15 12.92 20.20
CA ARG A 281 -14.69 11.54 20.29
C ARG A 281 -13.16 11.47 20.41
N GLN A 282 -12.67 10.35 20.93
CA GLN A 282 -11.24 10.04 20.92
C GLN A 282 -10.81 9.64 19.50
N ILE A 283 -10.46 10.66 18.72
CA ILE A 283 -10.14 10.52 17.30
C ILE A 283 -8.66 10.19 17.13
N VAL A 284 -8.36 9.13 16.39
CA VAL A 284 -7.00 8.80 15.96
C VAL A 284 -6.91 9.00 14.45
N CYS A 285 -6.01 9.89 14.03
CA CYS A 285 -5.72 10.14 12.62
C CYS A 285 -4.64 9.18 12.11
N LEU A 286 -4.90 8.56 10.95
CA LEU A 286 -3.97 7.63 10.30
C LEU A 286 -2.95 8.34 9.39
N SER A 287 -3.05 9.66 9.25
CA SER A 287 -2.09 10.48 8.50
C SER A 287 -1.96 11.88 9.09
N SER A 288 -0.77 12.48 8.96
CA SER A 288 -0.46 13.83 9.40
C SER A 288 -1.34 14.88 8.71
N THR A 289 -1.60 14.73 7.42
CA THR A 289 -2.46 15.65 6.64
C THR A 289 -3.91 15.66 7.16
N CYS A 290 -4.49 14.50 7.47
CA CYS A 290 -5.83 14.45 8.07
C CYS A 290 -5.86 15.16 9.43
N ALA A 291 -4.86 14.94 10.28
CA ALA A 291 -4.77 15.59 11.59
C ALA A 291 -4.63 17.11 11.46
N GLU A 292 -3.81 17.58 10.54
CA GLU A 292 -3.63 19.00 10.25
C GLU A 292 -4.94 19.65 9.80
N VAL A 293 -5.64 19.06 8.82
CA VAL A 293 -6.92 19.56 8.33
C VAL A 293 -7.97 19.61 9.45
N MET A 294 -8.01 18.59 10.31
CA MET A 294 -8.93 18.58 11.46
C MET A 294 -8.64 19.71 12.45
N ILE A 295 -7.37 20.00 12.72
CA ILE A 295 -6.97 21.13 13.58
C ILE A 295 -7.47 22.45 12.99
N HIS A 296 -7.36 22.67 11.68
CA HIS A 296 -7.88 23.85 10.99
C HIS A 296 -9.43 23.96 11.05
N LEU A 297 -10.12 22.82 11.13
CA LEU A 297 -11.57 22.79 11.40
C LEU A 297 -11.93 22.99 12.88
N GLY A 298 -10.96 23.27 13.74
CA GLY A 298 -11.16 23.41 15.18
C GLY A 298 -11.39 22.09 15.91
N ILE A 299 -11.00 20.96 15.33
CA ILE A 299 -11.12 19.63 15.91
C ILE A 299 -9.72 19.12 16.23
N ILE A 300 -9.42 18.92 17.50
CA ILE A 300 -8.10 18.44 17.93
C ILE A 300 -8.15 16.93 18.06
N PRO A 301 -7.43 16.15 17.20
CA PRO A 301 -7.33 14.72 17.33
C PRO A 301 -6.65 14.33 18.66
N TYR A 302 -7.05 13.19 19.24
CA TYR A 302 -6.36 12.62 20.39
C TYR A 302 -4.95 12.17 20.03
N ALA A 303 -4.81 11.48 18.87
CA ALA A 303 -3.52 11.01 18.39
C ALA A 303 -3.44 11.05 16.86
N VAL A 304 -2.22 11.07 16.38
CA VAL A 304 -1.88 10.93 14.95
C VAL A 304 -0.77 9.91 14.76
N MET A 305 -0.94 9.03 13.79
CA MET A 305 0.10 8.11 13.33
C MET A 305 1.06 8.87 12.42
N VAL A 306 2.34 8.84 12.74
CA VAL A 306 3.38 9.60 12.01
C VAL A 306 4.57 8.71 11.66
N THR A 307 5.15 8.94 10.50
CA THR A 307 6.47 8.44 10.12
C THR A 307 7.48 9.57 10.33
N PRO A 308 8.36 9.52 11.35
CA PRO A 308 9.16 10.68 11.77
C PRO A 308 9.99 11.31 10.67
N ILE A 309 10.60 10.48 9.79
CA ILE A 309 11.44 10.96 8.68
C ILE A 309 10.65 11.69 7.58
N LEU A 310 9.33 11.49 7.52
CA LEU A 310 8.42 12.10 6.54
C LEU A 310 7.60 13.26 7.12
N LEU A 311 7.61 13.44 8.43
CA LEU A 311 6.85 14.50 9.10
C LEU A 311 7.46 15.87 8.80
N ALA A 312 6.67 16.78 8.24
CA ALA A 312 7.12 18.14 8.00
C ALA A 312 7.35 18.90 9.32
N PRO A 313 8.43 19.72 9.43
CA PRO A 313 8.72 20.44 10.67
C PRO A 313 7.58 21.31 11.20
N TYR A 314 6.79 21.93 10.32
CA TYR A 314 5.66 22.74 10.72
C TYR A 314 4.51 21.89 11.30
N GLN A 315 4.29 20.67 10.80
CA GLN A 315 3.29 19.73 11.34
C GLN A 315 3.68 19.27 12.74
N LEU A 316 4.96 18.94 12.96
CA LEU A 316 5.49 18.64 14.28
C LEU A 316 5.16 19.74 15.28
N GLN A 317 5.50 21.00 14.96
CA GLN A 317 5.21 22.16 15.79
C GLN A 317 3.72 22.34 16.05
N GLN A 318 2.89 22.13 15.03
CA GLN A 318 1.44 22.25 15.14
C GLN A 318 0.84 21.18 16.06
N PHE A 319 1.28 19.92 15.93
CA PHE A 319 0.79 18.82 16.78
C PHE A 319 1.23 19.01 18.23
N GLU A 320 2.47 19.43 18.48
CA GLU A 320 2.94 19.77 19.81
C GLU A 320 2.15 20.93 20.44
N ALA A 321 1.92 22.01 19.69
CA ALA A 321 1.18 23.18 20.14
C ALA A 321 -0.27 22.86 20.54
N HIS A 322 -0.91 21.87 19.89
CA HIS A 322 -2.27 21.45 20.19
C HIS A 322 -2.35 20.23 21.12
N GLY A 323 -1.22 19.70 21.59
CA GLY A 323 -1.17 18.56 22.49
C GLY A 323 -1.63 17.25 21.83
N VAL A 324 -1.50 17.12 20.51
CA VAL A 324 -1.82 15.90 19.78
C VAL A 324 -0.76 14.85 20.07
N LYS A 325 -1.16 13.65 20.52
CA LYS A 325 -0.24 12.54 20.76
C LYS A 325 0.27 11.99 19.43
N MET A 326 1.55 12.16 19.15
CA MET A 326 2.19 11.54 17.99
C MET A 326 2.59 10.11 18.32
N VAL A 327 2.23 9.17 17.47
CA VAL A 327 2.56 7.74 17.58
C VAL A 327 3.37 7.35 16.36
N GLU A 328 4.63 7.01 16.61
CA GLU A 328 5.57 6.69 15.54
C GLU A 328 5.27 5.33 14.93
N MET A 329 5.34 5.24 13.62
CA MET A 329 5.25 4.01 12.85
C MET A 329 6.36 3.97 11.80
N ALA A 330 6.76 2.77 11.39
CA ALA A 330 7.68 2.59 10.27
C ALA A 330 7.05 3.07 8.95
N GLN A 331 7.89 3.44 8.01
CA GLN A 331 7.44 3.91 6.71
C GLN A 331 6.62 2.80 5.99
N TYR A 332 5.43 3.15 5.50
CA TYR A 332 4.48 2.26 4.82
C TYR A 332 3.86 1.14 5.68
N GLU A 333 4.09 1.12 6.97
CA GLU A 333 3.45 0.18 7.89
C GLU A 333 2.33 0.87 8.68
N GLN A 334 1.31 0.10 9.04
CA GLN A 334 0.29 0.52 10.00
C GLN A 334 0.32 -0.47 11.16
N ASP A 335 0.81 -0.04 12.30
CA ASP A 335 0.87 -0.87 13.49
C ASP A 335 -0.52 -0.95 14.15
N ILE A 336 -1.23 -2.00 13.79
CA ILE A 336 -2.59 -2.29 14.28
C ILE A 336 -2.62 -2.41 15.80
N GLN A 337 -1.58 -2.95 16.42
CA GLN A 337 -1.53 -3.14 17.87
C GLN A 337 -1.37 -1.81 18.60
N GLN A 338 -0.50 -0.93 18.11
CA GLN A 338 -0.37 0.43 18.66
C GLN A 338 -1.67 1.22 18.51
N ILE A 339 -2.34 1.14 17.35
CA ILE A 339 -3.64 1.80 17.13
C ILE A 339 -4.68 1.25 18.11
N GLN A 340 -4.74 -0.06 18.32
CA GLN A 340 -5.67 -0.68 19.27
C GLN A 340 -5.42 -0.23 20.71
N GLN A 341 -4.16 -0.06 21.12
CA GLN A 341 -3.78 0.40 22.47
C GLN A 341 -4.18 1.86 22.72
N LEU A 342 -4.44 2.64 21.68
CA LEU A 342 -4.96 4.00 21.81
C LEU A 342 -6.46 4.02 22.14
N GLU A 343 -7.15 2.89 22.10
CA GLU A 343 -8.60 2.75 22.35
C GLU A 343 -9.43 3.78 21.56
N PRO A 344 -9.25 3.89 20.22
CA PRO A 344 -9.92 4.91 19.44
C PRO A 344 -11.43 4.73 19.45
N GLU A 345 -12.17 5.84 19.57
CA GLU A 345 -13.62 5.87 19.33
C GLU A 345 -13.95 6.17 17.85
N LEU A 346 -12.97 6.70 17.10
CA LEU A 346 -13.07 6.99 15.67
C LEU A 346 -11.68 7.00 15.03
N LEU A 347 -11.56 6.36 13.88
CA LEU A 347 -10.38 6.39 13.03
C LEU A 347 -10.64 7.25 11.80
N VAL A 348 -9.67 8.10 11.42
CA VAL A 348 -9.77 9.00 10.25
C VAL A 348 -8.50 8.91 9.41
N GLY A 349 -8.64 8.54 8.14
CA GLY A 349 -7.53 8.50 7.19
C GLY A 349 -7.66 7.40 6.15
N ASN A 350 -6.83 7.48 5.12
CA ASN A 350 -6.84 6.52 4.04
C ASN A 350 -6.06 5.24 4.40
N VAL A 351 -6.58 4.12 3.93
CA VAL A 351 -6.01 2.79 4.09
C VAL A 351 -6.05 2.10 2.73
N TRP A 352 -4.89 1.76 2.21
CA TRP A 352 -4.73 1.21 0.85
C TRP A 352 -4.95 -0.31 0.79
N SER A 353 -4.56 -1.03 1.85
CA SER A 353 -4.77 -2.47 1.95
C SER A 353 -6.17 -2.78 2.47
N GLU A 354 -6.91 -3.64 1.76
CA GLU A 354 -8.23 -4.11 2.23
C GLU A 354 -8.11 -4.93 3.52
N GLU A 355 -7.06 -5.72 3.65
CA GLU A 355 -6.79 -6.51 4.86
C GLU A 355 -6.60 -5.60 6.08
N VAL A 356 -5.73 -4.58 5.97
CA VAL A 356 -5.52 -3.58 7.03
C VAL A 356 -6.80 -2.81 7.34
N ARG A 357 -7.59 -2.47 6.31
CA ARG A 357 -8.89 -1.80 6.48
C ARG A 357 -9.86 -2.62 7.30
N GLN A 358 -9.95 -3.94 7.04
CA GLN A 358 -10.80 -4.85 7.82
C GLN A 358 -10.33 -4.97 9.27
N GLN A 359 -9.03 -5.04 9.51
CA GLN A 359 -8.47 -5.08 10.86
C GLN A 359 -8.78 -3.79 11.64
N LEU A 360 -8.60 -2.62 11.03
CA LEU A 360 -8.91 -1.33 11.64
C LEU A 360 -10.41 -1.19 11.94
N ARG A 361 -11.27 -1.65 11.03
CA ARG A 361 -12.71 -1.68 11.20
C ARG A 361 -13.19 -2.59 12.34
N ALA A 362 -12.38 -3.53 12.77
CA ALA A 362 -12.64 -4.36 13.95
C ALA A 362 -12.29 -3.65 15.27
N ILE A 363 -11.53 -2.56 15.21
CA ILE A 363 -11.10 -1.75 16.36
C ILE A 363 -12.09 -0.62 16.63
N ALA A 364 -12.43 0.17 15.60
CA ALA A 364 -13.31 1.33 15.71
C ALA A 364 -13.98 1.68 14.35
N PRO A 365 -15.00 2.55 14.32
CA PRO A 365 -15.52 3.14 13.09
C PRO A 365 -14.40 3.83 12.33
N LEU A 366 -14.37 3.68 11.00
CA LEU A 366 -13.30 4.18 10.14
C LEU A 366 -13.86 5.11 9.06
N ILE A 367 -13.42 6.37 9.07
CA ILE A 367 -13.63 7.32 7.98
C ILE A 367 -12.45 7.20 7.02
N THR A 368 -12.71 6.70 5.81
CA THR A 368 -11.71 6.46 4.77
C THR A 368 -12.27 6.81 3.38
N GLY A 369 -11.47 6.68 2.31
CA GLY A 369 -11.86 7.14 0.98
C GLY A 369 -11.78 8.67 0.86
N LEU A 370 -10.94 9.28 1.66
CA LEU A 370 -10.69 10.71 1.69
C LEU A 370 -9.79 11.11 0.51
N SER A 371 -10.01 12.31 -0.02
CA SER A 371 -9.19 12.85 -1.11
C SER A 371 -7.76 13.13 -0.65
N MET A 372 -6.81 12.98 -1.57
CA MET A 372 -5.42 13.46 -1.39
C MET A 372 -5.29 14.96 -1.74
N ASP A 373 -6.30 15.56 -2.34
CA ASP A 373 -6.36 17.00 -2.58
C ASP A 373 -6.84 17.69 -1.31
N VAL A 374 -6.05 18.63 -0.80
CA VAL A 374 -6.30 19.28 0.50
C VAL A 374 -7.60 20.06 0.53
N MET A 375 -8.00 20.69 -0.58
CA MET A 375 -9.25 21.45 -0.66
C MET A 375 -10.46 20.53 -0.58
N ILE A 376 -10.41 19.41 -1.31
CA ILE A 376 -11.46 18.39 -1.28
C ILE A 376 -11.48 17.67 0.07
N LEU A 377 -10.32 17.33 0.62
CA LEU A 377 -10.19 16.73 1.95
C LEU A 377 -10.82 17.61 3.04
N LEU A 378 -10.53 18.92 2.99
CA LEU A 378 -11.11 19.91 3.91
C LEU A 378 -12.64 19.91 3.83
N GLN A 379 -13.21 19.94 2.61
CA GLN A 379 -14.66 19.88 2.42
C GLN A 379 -15.28 18.57 2.89
N GLN A 380 -14.62 17.43 2.60
CA GLN A 380 -15.08 16.11 3.05
C GLN A 380 -15.12 16.01 4.57
N LEU A 381 -14.04 16.41 5.26
CA LEU A 381 -13.99 16.39 6.72
C LEU A 381 -14.97 17.41 7.33
N ALA A 382 -15.08 18.60 6.75
CA ALA A 382 -16.05 19.60 7.18
C ALA A 382 -17.50 19.07 7.09
N SER A 383 -17.83 18.36 6.00
CA SER A 383 -19.14 17.74 5.84
C SER A 383 -19.41 16.69 6.92
N VAL A 384 -18.43 15.85 7.24
CA VAL A 384 -18.54 14.80 8.26
C VAL A 384 -18.70 15.37 9.66
N PHE A 385 -17.98 16.44 9.98
CA PHE A 385 -17.92 17.02 11.33
C PHE A 385 -18.80 18.28 11.51
N HIS A 386 -19.62 18.62 10.53
CA HIS A 386 -20.50 19.81 10.53
C HIS A 386 -19.72 21.12 10.73
N LYS A 387 -18.60 21.27 10.01
CA LYS A 387 -17.65 22.40 10.09
C LYS A 387 -17.55 23.20 8.80
N GLN A 388 -18.66 23.36 8.05
CA GLN A 388 -18.70 24.02 6.76
C GLN A 388 -18.24 25.48 6.83
N THR A 389 -18.63 26.19 7.88
CA THR A 389 -18.26 27.61 8.04
C THR A 389 -16.74 27.78 8.19
N GLU A 390 -16.10 26.94 8.98
CA GLU A 390 -14.64 26.94 9.18
C GLU A 390 -13.93 26.54 7.87
N ALA A 391 -14.46 25.57 7.15
CA ALA A 391 -13.91 25.16 5.85
C ALA A 391 -14.02 26.26 4.81
N ASP A 392 -15.19 26.92 4.67
CA ASP A 392 -15.40 27.99 3.72
C ASP A 392 -14.44 29.16 3.96
N GLN A 393 -14.21 29.52 5.23
CA GLN A 393 -13.21 30.55 5.60
C GLN A 393 -11.80 30.15 5.18
N THR A 394 -11.41 28.91 5.44
CA THR A 394 -10.09 28.40 5.06
C THR A 394 -9.90 28.35 3.55
N ILE A 395 -10.94 27.92 2.82
CA ILE A 395 -10.93 27.87 1.34
C ILE A 395 -10.72 29.27 0.77
N LEU A 396 -11.46 30.27 1.27
CA LEU A 396 -11.29 31.65 0.83
C LEU A 396 -9.86 32.16 1.03
N GLN A 397 -9.23 31.84 2.16
CA GLN A 397 -7.83 32.21 2.42
C GLN A 397 -6.86 31.53 1.43
N LEU A 398 -7.08 30.25 1.14
CA LEU A 398 -6.26 29.51 0.18
C LEU A 398 -6.44 30.01 -1.24
N GLU A 399 -7.65 30.36 -1.65
CA GLU A 399 -7.95 30.95 -2.97
C GLU A 399 -7.33 32.35 -3.11
N GLU A 400 -7.34 33.15 -2.05
CA GLU A 400 -6.65 34.45 -2.04
C GLU A 400 -5.13 34.28 -2.17
N ALA A 401 -4.53 33.36 -1.38
CA ALA A 401 -3.11 33.04 -1.49
C ALA A 401 -2.73 32.54 -2.88
N MET A 402 -3.57 31.69 -3.48
CA MET A 402 -3.41 31.23 -4.86
C MET A 402 -3.45 32.38 -5.87
N THR A 403 -4.40 33.28 -5.73
CA THR A 403 -4.54 34.43 -6.62
C THR A 403 -3.30 35.33 -6.58
N ILE A 404 -2.79 35.59 -5.38
CA ILE A 404 -1.56 36.37 -5.17
C ILE A 404 -0.36 35.65 -5.80
N ALA A 405 -0.23 34.33 -5.57
CA ALA A 405 0.86 33.53 -6.13
C ALA A 405 0.82 33.55 -7.67
N LYS A 406 -0.37 33.35 -8.26
CA LYS A 406 -0.57 33.39 -9.72
C LYS A 406 -0.17 34.74 -10.34
N GLN A 407 -0.52 35.84 -9.68
CA GLN A 407 -0.10 37.18 -10.11
C GLN A 407 1.42 37.34 -10.10
N LYS A 408 2.10 36.83 -9.06
CA LYS A 408 3.57 36.89 -8.95
C LYS A 408 4.29 36.10 -10.05
N VAL A 409 3.73 34.96 -10.47
CA VAL A 409 4.32 34.11 -11.52
C VAL A 409 3.73 34.35 -12.93
N GLN A 410 2.95 35.42 -13.10
CA GLN A 410 2.25 35.71 -14.36
C GLN A 410 3.17 35.82 -15.59
N LEU A 411 4.40 36.33 -15.41
CA LEU A 411 5.39 36.41 -16.49
C LEU A 411 5.82 35.02 -16.98
N ILE A 412 5.98 34.08 -16.06
CA ILE A 412 6.35 32.68 -16.35
C ILE A 412 5.22 31.99 -17.10
N ILE A 413 3.97 32.20 -16.64
CA ILE A 413 2.76 31.66 -17.29
C ILE A 413 2.66 32.19 -18.74
N ASN A 414 2.79 33.50 -18.92
CA ASN A 414 2.70 34.14 -20.23
C ASN A 414 3.81 33.71 -21.19
N ALA A 415 5.01 33.45 -20.67
CA ALA A 415 6.14 32.94 -21.44
C ALA A 415 5.99 31.44 -21.79
N LYS A 416 4.99 30.75 -21.22
CA LYS A 416 4.81 29.29 -21.29
C LYS A 416 6.09 28.53 -20.94
N ALA A 417 6.85 29.06 -19.97
CA ALA A 417 8.05 28.39 -19.47
C ALA A 417 7.67 27.05 -18.82
N THR A 418 8.42 26.04 -19.15
CA THR A 418 8.12 24.66 -18.72
C THR A 418 8.74 24.33 -17.39
N ILE A 419 7.97 23.68 -16.53
CA ILE A 419 8.38 23.26 -15.18
C ILE A 419 8.27 21.76 -15.06
N MET A 420 9.25 21.13 -14.47
CA MET A 420 9.27 19.71 -14.20
C MET A 420 9.71 19.44 -12.76
N ILE A 421 9.01 18.55 -12.05
CA ILE A 421 9.50 17.96 -10.81
C ILE A 421 10.14 16.62 -11.14
N LEU A 422 11.43 16.49 -10.86
CA LEU A 422 12.18 15.25 -10.96
C LEU A 422 12.42 14.68 -9.56
N ARG A 423 11.89 13.49 -9.31
CA ARG A 423 12.20 12.70 -8.14
C ARG A 423 13.44 11.87 -8.37
N VAL A 424 14.43 12.06 -7.52
CA VAL A 424 15.60 11.19 -7.44
C VAL A 424 15.30 10.08 -6.44
N GLU A 425 15.35 8.84 -6.90
CA GLU A 425 15.17 7.64 -6.09
C GLU A 425 16.52 6.93 -5.89
N PRO A 426 16.66 6.01 -4.94
CA PRO A 426 17.92 5.29 -4.70
C PRO A 426 18.46 4.54 -5.93
N PHE A 427 17.58 4.17 -6.86
CA PHE A 427 17.95 3.35 -8.04
C PHE A 427 17.41 3.91 -9.36
N GLY A 428 17.20 5.22 -9.46
CA GLY A 428 16.74 5.85 -10.69
C GLY A 428 15.99 7.15 -10.50
N TYR A 429 15.19 7.51 -11.49
CA TYR A 429 14.50 8.80 -11.53
C TYR A 429 13.05 8.62 -11.91
N ARG A 430 12.20 9.52 -11.40
CA ARG A 430 10.81 9.63 -11.79
C ARG A 430 10.42 11.09 -11.97
N TYR A 431 9.41 11.36 -12.76
CA TYR A 431 8.83 12.70 -12.86
C TYR A 431 7.40 12.73 -12.33
N LEU A 432 6.98 13.85 -11.78
CA LEU A 432 5.61 14.08 -11.32
C LEU A 432 4.65 14.11 -12.51
N GLY A 433 3.64 13.24 -12.50
CA GLY A 433 2.61 13.19 -13.55
C GLY A 433 1.70 14.40 -13.53
N LEU A 434 1.18 14.81 -14.69
CA LEU A 434 0.36 16.02 -14.83
C LEU A 434 -1.05 15.84 -14.27
N ASP A 435 -1.62 14.64 -14.43
CA ASP A 435 -2.96 14.29 -13.91
C ASP A 435 -2.92 13.89 -12.43
N ALA A 436 -1.74 14.02 -11.78
CA ALA A 436 -1.57 13.69 -10.39
C ALA A 436 -2.31 14.69 -9.48
N ILE A 437 -2.61 14.22 -8.28
CA ILE A 437 -3.23 14.99 -7.20
C ILE A 437 -2.18 15.78 -6.41
N GLY A 438 -2.62 16.61 -5.49
CA GLY A 438 -1.71 17.37 -4.62
C GLY A 438 -0.91 18.43 -5.38
N VAL A 439 0.42 18.41 -5.26
CA VAL A 439 1.31 19.42 -5.86
C VAL A 439 1.21 19.51 -7.38
N ALA A 440 0.95 18.43 -8.09
CA ALA A 440 0.77 18.49 -9.55
C ALA A 440 -0.44 19.34 -9.93
N ARG A 441 -1.57 19.14 -9.24
CA ARG A 441 -2.76 19.97 -9.45
C ARG A 441 -2.50 21.42 -9.08
N LEU A 442 -1.77 21.67 -7.99
CA LEU A 442 -1.37 23.02 -7.60
C LEU A 442 -0.57 23.73 -8.69
N LEU A 443 0.43 23.06 -9.26
CA LEU A 443 1.32 23.66 -10.27
C LEU A 443 0.62 23.84 -11.62
N TYR A 444 0.05 22.76 -12.16
CA TYR A 444 -0.35 22.70 -13.56
C TYR A 444 -1.81 23.11 -13.78
N ASP A 445 -2.69 22.84 -12.82
CA ASP A 445 -4.12 23.13 -12.95
C ASP A 445 -4.48 24.48 -12.31
N GLN A 446 -4.05 24.72 -11.08
CA GLN A 446 -4.46 25.92 -10.33
C GLN A 446 -3.57 27.14 -10.65
N LEU A 447 -2.25 26.98 -10.68
CA LEU A 447 -1.31 28.04 -11.08
C LEU A 447 -1.19 28.18 -12.62
N GLU A 448 -1.73 27.24 -13.40
CA GLU A 448 -1.67 27.23 -14.87
C GLU A 448 -0.22 27.25 -15.41
N LEU A 449 0.73 26.67 -14.69
CA LEU A 449 2.11 26.53 -15.13
C LEU A 449 2.21 25.43 -16.20
N SER A 450 3.14 25.58 -17.15
CA SER A 450 3.28 24.65 -18.26
C SER A 450 4.24 23.52 -17.91
N ALA A 451 3.93 22.30 -18.33
CA ALA A 451 4.84 21.17 -18.28
C ALA A 451 5.40 20.86 -19.68
N PRO A 452 6.58 20.20 -19.78
CA PRO A 452 7.07 19.69 -21.07
C PRO A 452 6.06 18.74 -21.73
N GLU A 453 5.82 18.90 -23.05
CA GLU A 453 4.82 18.12 -23.79
C GLU A 453 5.07 16.60 -23.73
N VAL A 454 6.32 16.17 -23.71
CA VAL A 454 6.69 14.76 -23.68
C VAL A 454 6.26 14.05 -22.40
N LEU A 455 5.92 14.79 -21.33
CA LEU A 455 5.47 14.25 -20.05
C LEU A 455 3.96 14.02 -19.97
N GLN A 456 3.19 14.46 -20.96
CA GLN A 456 1.71 14.36 -20.97
C GLN A 456 1.19 12.92 -20.98
N ALA A 457 2.01 11.94 -21.38
CA ALA A 457 1.63 10.53 -21.42
C ALA A 457 1.61 9.85 -20.03
N GLY A 458 2.21 10.46 -19.01
CA GLY A 458 2.34 9.86 -17.68
C GLY A 458 1.08 10.00 -16.84
N LYS A 459 0.43 8.88 -16.50
CA LYS A 459 -0.81 8.84 -15.72
C LYS A 459 -0.63 8.55 -14.24
N ALA A 460 0.55 8.07 -13.82
CA ALA A 460 0.85 7.80 -12.42
C ALA A 460 1.26 9.06 -11.67
N TRP A 461 1.16 9.04 -10.34
CA TRP A 461 1.63 10.14 -9.51
C TRP A 461 3.09 10.48 -9.80
N PHE A 462 3.97 9.46 -9.78
CA PHE A 462 5.35 9.57 -10.25
C PHE A 462 5.61 8.52 -11.32
N ASN A 463 6.01 8.98 -12.51
CA ASN A 463 6.26 8.15 -13.68
C ASN A 463 7.75 7.93 -13.88
N PRO A 464 8.20 6.78 -14.40
CA PRO A 464 9.61 6.53 -14.67
C PRO A 464 10.22 7.60 -15.58
N CYS A 465 11.45 8.03 -15.28
CA CYS A 465 12.18 9.02 -16.05
C CYS A 465 13.56 8.47 -16.41
N THR A 466 13.79 8.22 -17.69
CA THR A 466 15.16 7.95 -18.19
C THR A 466 15.89 9.26 -18.42
N LEU A 467 17.22 9.21 -18.48
CA LEU A 467 18.02 10.39 -18.82
C LEU A 467 17.68 10.94 -20.22
N ASP A 468 17.38 10.06 -21.19
CA ASP A 468 16.94 10.48 -22.53
C ASP A 468 15.58 11.20 -22.51
N LEU A 469 14.65 10.73 -21.65
CA LEU A 469 13.37 11.41 -21.46
C LEU A 469 13.57 12.78 -20.79
N LEU A 470 14.45 12.87 -19.81
CA LEU A 470 14.79 14.13 -19.14
C LEU A 470 15.41 15.13 -20.13
N LEU A 471 16.31 14.68 -20.99
CA LEU A 471 16.88 15.50 -22.06
C LEU A 471 15.83 15.93 -23.08
N SER A 472 14.92 15.04 -23.45
CA SER A 472 13.82 15.36 -24.37
C SER A 472 12.81 16.35 -23.77
N ALA A 473 12.55 16.23 -22.48
CA ALA A 473 11.69 17.14 -21.72
C ALA A 473 12.31 18.53 -21.61
N ASN A 474 13.61 18.57 -21.36
CA ASN A 474 14.46 19.77 -21.30
C ASN A 474 13.73 21.00 -20.70
N PRO A 475 13.29 20.94 -19.44
CA PRO A 475 12.47 21.97 -18.81
C PRO A 475 13.22 23.29 -18.64
N ASP A 476 12.50 24.41 -18.62
CA ASP A 476 13.08 25.72 -18.29
C ASP A 476 13.36 25.85 -16.77
N TYR A 477 12.56 25.20 -15.92
CA TYR A 477 12.72 25.12 -14.47
C TYR A 477 12.65 23.65 -14.02
N LEU A 478 13.63 23.21 -13.23
CA LEU A 478 13.72 21.85 -12.72
C LEU A 478 13.68 21.85 -11.19
N PHE A 479 12.67 21.23 -10.61
CA PHE A 479 12.58 21.01 -9.17
C PHE A 479 13.04 19.58 -8.85
N ILE A 480 14.06 19.45 -8.01
CA ILE A 480 14.62 18.16 -7.59
C ILE A 480 14.01 17.78 -6.24
N GLU A 481 13.33 16.65 -6.24
CA GLU A 481 12.80 16.01 -5.04
C GLU A 481 13.63 14.75 -4.75
N LYS A 482 14.25 14.69 -3.58
CA LYS A 482 15.03 13.54 -3.13
C LYS A 482 14.16 12.65 -2.25
N ARG A 483 13.76 11.49 -2.77
CA ARG A 483 12.88 10.59 -2.04
C ARG A 483 13.51 10.13 -0.72
N ILE A 484 12.77 10.26 0.35
CA ILE A 484 13.18 9.81 1.69
C ILE A 484 12.70 8.37 1.89
N ILE A 485 13.64 7.44 2.08
CA ILE A 485 13.38 6.03 2.42
C ILE A 485 14.33 5.65 3.55
N GLU A 486 13.80 5.03 4.61
CA GLU A 486 14.56 4.74 5.85
C GLU A 486 15.88 3.99 5.63
N GLN A 487 15.94 3.09 4.66
CA GLN A 487 17.07 2.18 4.48
C GLN A 487 17.94 2.49 3.27
N PHE A 488 17.59 3.50 2.47
CA PHE A 488 18.26 3.79 1.21
C PHE A 488 18.57 5.28 1.07
N SER A 489 19.75 5.58 0.50
CA SER A 489 20.16 6.94 0.15
C SER A 489 19.95 7.21 -1.33
N THR A 490 19.62 8.44 -1.68
CA THR A 490 19.51 8.94 -3.05
C THR A 490 20.80 9.62 -3.54
N GLU A 491 21.82 9.69 -2.70
CA GLU A 491 23.05 10.43 -3.01
C GLU A 491 23.79 9.89 -4.24
N GLU A 492 23.87 8.56 -4.36
CA GLU A 492 24.52 7.92 -5.51
C GLU A 492 23.77 8.23 -6.81
N SER A 493 22.45 8.13 -6.83
CA SER A 493 21.65 8.48 -8.02
C SER A 493 21.75 9.97 -8.34
N MET A 494 21.81 10.83 -7.33
CA MET A 494 22.01 12.27 -7.53
C MET A 494 23.38 12.59 -8.11
N HIS A 495 24.43 11.93 -7.62
CA HIS A 495 25.79 12.05 -8.15
C HIS A 495 25.87 11.60 -9.61
N GLN A 496 25.31 10.44 -9.93
CA GLN A 496 25.23 9.93 -11.30
C GLN A 496 24.47 10.87 -12.24
N LEU A 497 23.39 11.52 -11.75
CA LEU A 497 22.66 12.53 -12.53
C LEU A 497 23.55 13.74 -12.86
N ILE A 498 24.21 14.29 -11.84
CA ILE A 498 25.05 15.51 -11.99
C ILE A 498 26.26 15.23 -12.89
N GLU A 499 26.86 14.06 -12.81
CA GLU A 499 28.01 13.66 -13.64
C GLU A 499 27.63 13.21 -15.04
N SER A 500 26.36 13.01 -15.34
CA SER A 500 25.92 12.60 -16.67
C SER A 500 26.16 13.69 -17.73
N ASP A 501 26.53 13.28 -18.93
CA ASP A 501 26.68 14.20 -20.07
C ASP A 501 25.38 14.99 -20.38
N ILE A 502 24.24 14.47 -19.93
CA ILE A 502 22.92 15.08 -20.15
C ILE A 502 22.69 16.26 -19.22
N TRP A 503 23.18 16.20 -17.97
CA TRP A 503 22.94 17.24 -16.99
C TRP A 503 23.32 18.64 -17.48
N GLN A 504 24.54 18.78 -18.03
CA GLN A 504 25.04 20.06 -18.54
C GLN A 504 24.31 20.54 -19.81
N GLN A 505 23.54 19.69 -20.47
CA GLN A 505 22.76 20.04 -21.65
C GLN A 505 21.36 20.58 -21.31
N LEU A 506 20.89 20.39 -20.07
CA LEU A 506 19.58 20.85 -19.64
C LEU A 506 19.54 22.38 -19.57
N LYS A 507 18.52 23.00 -20.14
CA LYS A 507 18.28 24.45 -20.06
C LYS A 507 18.22 24.95 -18.62
N ALA A 508 17.49 24.24 -17.75
CA ALA A 508 17.38 24.58 -16.33
C ALA A 508 18.74 24.64 -15.65
N VAL A 509 19.67 23.73 -15.98
CA VAL A 509 21.04 23.71 -15.44
C VAL A 509 21.86 24.89 -15.99
N GLN A 510 21.81 25.12 -17.31
CA GLN A 510 22.55 26.20 -17.98
C GLN A 510 22.12 27.59 -17.49
N HIS A 511 20.84 27.76 -17.12
CA HIS A 511 20.29 29.01 -16.65
C HIS A 511 20.21 29.12 -15.12
N HIS A 512 20.78 28.18 -14.38
CA HIS A 512 20.73 28.13 -12.90
C HIS A 512 19.28 28.10 -12.35
N GLN A 513 18.38 27.39 -13.04
CA GLN A 513 16.97 27.25 -12.69
C GLN A 513 16.67 25.83 -12.15
N VAL A 514 17.57 25.31 -11.32
CA VAL A 514 17.41 24.03 -10.61
C VAL A 514 17.24 24.31 -9.12
N PHE A 515 16.19 23.75 -8.54
CA PHE A 515 15.82 24.00 -7.14
C PHE A 515 15.58 22.69 -6.39
N ASP A 516 16.22 22.53 -5.25
CA ASP A 516 15.93 21.43 -4.34
C ASP A 516 14.62 21.70 -3.59
N ILE A 517 13.73 20.72 -3.52
CA ILE A 517 12.47 20.79 -2.78
C ILE A 517 12.41 19.69 -1.71
N ASP A 518 11.85 20.02 -0.55
CA ASP A 518 11.75 19.07 0.57
C ASP A 518 10.56 18.12 0.36
N THR A 519 10.85 16.82 0.25
CA THR A 519 9.85 15.74 0.16
C THR A 519 8.79 15.85 1.25
N ARG A 520 9.19 16.17 2.49
CA ARG A 520 8.29 16.27 3.64
C ARG A 520 7.25 17.38 3.49
N LEU A 521 7.57 18.45 2.79
CA LEU A 521 6.64 19.55 2.52
C LEU A 521 5.85 19.31 1.23
N TRP A 522 6.54 19.03 0.12
CA TRP A 522 5.94 19.04 -1.21
C TRP A 522 5.17 17.77 -1.55
N VAL A 523 5.52 16.66 -0.94
CA VAL A 523 4.91 15.35 -1.24
C VAL A 523 4.04 14.86 -0.08
N GLU A 524 4.61 14.77 1.12
CA GLU A 524 3.95 14.16 2.28
C GLU A 524 3.18 15.19 3.12
N GLY A 525 3.65 16.42 3.19
CA GLY A 525 3.14 17.50 4.03
C GLY A 525 2.29 18.54 3.31
N CYS A 526 1.66 18.21 2.18
CA CYS A 526 0.79 19.14 1.45
C CYS A 526 -0.59 19.28 2.13
N GLY A 527 -0.58 19.70 3.40
CA GLY A 527 -1.79 20.10 4.14
C GLY A 527 -2.14 21.57 3.92
N ILE A 528 -2.99 22.14 4.76
CA ILE A 528 -3.46 23.55 4.64
C ILE A 528 -2.30 24.55 4.71
N GLN A 529 -1.48 24.43 5.75
CA GLN A 529 -0.32 25.30 5.94
C GLN A 529 0.79 24.96 4.93
N GLY A 530 1.00 23.66 4.65
CA GLY A 530 1.95 23.21 3.64
C GLY A 530 1.65 23.77 2.26
N TYR A 531 0.38 23.84 1.88
CA TYR A 531 -0.07 24.44 0.63
C TYR A 531 0.37 25.90 0.48
N THR A 532 0.17 26.72 1.49
CA THR A 532 0.62 28.12 1.47
C THR A 532 2.14 28.25 1.43
N MET A 533 2.86 27.41 2.18
CA MET A 533 4.32 27.37 2.16
C MET A 533 4.88 26.99 0.78
N ILE A 534 4.25 26.02 0.10
CA ILE A 534 4.62 25.64 -1.26
C ILE A 534 4.39 26.80 -2.24
N LEU A 535 3.27 27.52 -2.14
CA LEU A 535 2.99 28.71 -2.95
C LEU A 535 4.07 29.80 -2.76
N ASP A 536 4.49 30.04 -1.52
CA ASP A 536 5.54 31.01 -1.23
C ASP A 536 6.89 30.58 -1.81
N GLN A 537 7.25 29.28 -1.72
CA GLN A 537 8.46 28.75 -2.34
C GLN A 537 8.41 28.88 -3.87
N ILE A 538 7.31 28.50 -4.51
CA ILE A 538 7.12 28.60 -5.96
C ILE A 538 7.30 30.07 -6.39
N THR A 539 6.65 30.99 -5.72
CA THR A 539 6.76 32.43 -6.07
C THR A 539 8.17 32.97 -5.86
N THR A 540 8.91 32.44 -4.91
CA THR A 540 10.32 32.80 -4.67
C THR A 540 11.24 32.25 -5.75
N TYR A 541 11.07 30.95 -6.10
CA TYR A 541 11.91 30.29 -7.11
C TYR A 541 11.66 30.81 -8.52
N LEU A 542 10.43 31.14 -8.86
CA LEU A 542 10.04 31.59 -10.19
C LEU A 542 10.08 33.12 -10.35
N ASN A 543 10.46 33.88 -9.33
CA ASN A 543 10.54 35.34 -9.44
C ASN A 543 11.91 35.76 -9.98
N PRO A 544 11.98 36.37 -11.17
CA PRO A 544 13.25 36.77 -11.78
C PRO A 544 13.96 37.95 -11.08
N THR A 545 13.32 38.55 -10.07
CA THR A 545 13.87 39.70 -9.34
C THR A 545 14.55 39.36 -8.01
N SER A 546 14.50 38.07 -7.58
CA SER A 546 15.24 37.68 -6.39
C SER A 546 16.72 37.50 -6.74
N GLU A 547 17.56 38.39 -6.30
CA GLU A 547 19.04 38.27 -6.23
C GLU A 547 19.44 37.04 -5.40
N ASN A 548 19.27 35.84 -5.95
CA ASN A 548 19.88 34.63 -5.41
C ASN A 548 20.84 34.00 -6.42
N SER A 549 21.77 34.79 -6.90
CA SER A 549 23.06 34.34 -7.38
C SER A 549 24.04 34.36 -6.18
N ALA A 550 24.10 33.27 -5.42
CA ALA A 550 25.25 32.87 -4.60
C ALA A 550 24.81 32.10 -3.33
N GLN A 551 24.77 30.78 -3.40
CA GLN A 551 25.57 29.98 -2.43
C GLN A 551 25.66 28.56 -2.93
#